data_e55594950ee4f11a6194d47ac31c6ebf
#
_entry.id   e55594950ee4f11a6194d47ac31c6ebf
#
_cell.length_a   1.000
_cell.length_b   1.000
_cell.length_c   1.000
_cell.angle_alpha   90.00
_cell.angle_beta   90.00
_cell.angle_gamma   90.00
#
_symmetry.space_group_name_H-M   'P 1'
#
loop_
_entity.id
_entity.type
_entity.pdbx_description
1 polymer ?
#
loop_
_entity_poly.entity_id
_entity_poly.type
_entity_poly.pdbx_seq_one_letter_code
_entity_poly.pdbx_strand_id
1 'polypeptide(L)'
;PSDQKIVAQTLLAFYNDIPKDQHPEVVAEILSKFSAGTPEESFKKFAQETYLTSNFATKERFLKFLETPTYEALTNDWAYKYFQSFRKNYITKYSKFVTDFQEVDKKFSRIYIKGLSEMNPSWVQYPDANSTLRVSYGNVQDYDPRDGVHYKYKTTLTGIIEKYKPKDYEFDLPQNFLELYKNKDFGQYADSDGDVTVGFITNNDITGGNSGSPVLNAKGELIGLAFDGNWEAMSGDIVFDKKYKRCINVDIRYVLWCIEKLGGSDLVKELKIVK
;
A
#
# COMPACT_ATOMS: atom_id res chain seq x y z
N PRO A 1 -21.66 1.16 3.91
CA PRO A 1 -22.04 0.99 5.33
C PRO A 1 -20.88 1.12 6.30
N SER A 2 -19.71 0.52 6.01
CA SER A 2 -18.54 0.57 6.91
C SER A 2 -17.94 1.97 7.00
N ASP A 3 -17.76 2.62 5.87
CA ASP A 3 -17.18 3.95 5.75
C ASP A 3 -18.01 5.04 6.46
N GLN A 4 -19.34 4.97 6.37
CA GLN A 4 -20.24 5.85 7.13
C GLN A 4 -20.00 5.74 8.66
N LYS A 5 -19.79 4.52 9.15
CA LYS A 5 -19.51 4.27 10.57
C LYS A 5 -18.15 4.86 10.95
N ILE A 6 -17.16 4.70 10.08
CA ILE A 6 -15.81 5.25 10.29
C ILE A 6 -15.88 6.77 10.40
N VAL A 7 -16.53 7.46 9.46
CA VAL A 7 -16.68 8.92 9.49
C VAL A 7 -17.36 9.38 10.79
N ALA A 8 -18.45 8.75 11.18
CA ALA A 8 -19.18 9.12 12.40
C ALA A 8 -18.34 8.92 13.66
N GLN A 9 -17.63 7.78 13.78
CA GLN A 9 -16.78 7.48 14.94
C GLN A 9 -15.54 8.36 14.99
N THR A 10 -14.91 8.64 13.85
CA THR A 10 -13.75 9.53 13.78
C THR A 10 -14.13 10.96 14.17
N LEU A 11 -15.30 11.46 13.72
CA LEU A 11 -15.82 12.76 14.16
C LEU A 11 -16.10 12.80 15.66
N LEU A 12 -16.66 11.72 16.22
CA LEU A 12 -16.92 11.64 17.64
C LEU A 12 -15.63 11.65 18.47
N ALA A 13 -14.63 10.86 18.05
CA ALA A 13 -13.31 10.85 18.69
C ALA A 13 -12.66 12.23 18.61
N PHE A 14 -12.65 12.85 17.42
CA PHE A 14 -12.16 14.21 17.24
C PHE A 14 -12.86 15.22 18.16
N TYR A 15 -14.19 15.16 18.25
CA TYR A 15 -15.00 16.05 19.09
C TYR A 15 -14.68 15.90 20.58
N ASN A 16 -14.41 14.67 21.03
CA ASN A 16 -14.15 14.38 22.43
C ASN A 16 -12.69 14.68 22.84
N ASP A 17 -11.73 14.37 21.94
CA ASP A 17 -10.31 14.35 22.27
C ASP A 17 -9.61 15.67 21.93
N ILE A 18 -10.14 16.45 20.98
CA ILE A 18 -9.54 17.73 20.57
C ILE A 18 -10.23 18.89 21.30
N PRO A 19 -9.47 19.89 21.82
CA PRO A 19 -10.04 21.09 22.45
C PRO A 19 -11.01 21.83 21.52
N LYS A 20 -12.10 22.35 22.06
CA LYS A 20 -13.19 22.95 21.26
C LYS A 20 -12.77 24.17 20.46
N ASP A 21 -11.83 24.97 20.94
CA ASP A 21 -11.25 26.13 20.25
C ASP A 21 -10.42 25.74 19.02
N GLN A 22 -10.05 24.46 18.92
CA GLN A 22 -9.33 23.90 17.79
C GLN A 22 -10.27 23.25 16.75
N HIS A 23 -11.56 23.12 17.06
CA HIS A 23 -12.51 22.54 16.11
C HIS A 23 -12.68 23.43 14.87
N PRO A 24 -12.80 22.81 13.67
CA PRO A 24 -13.27 23.53 12.48
C PRO A 24 -14.74 23.90 12.62
N GLU A 25 -15.14 24.99 11.97
CA GLU A 25 -16.50 25.55 12.03
C GLU A 25 -17.59 24.51 11.69
N VAL A 26 -17.31 23.64 10.74
CA VAL A 26 -18.25 22.59 10.29
C VAL A 26 -18.71 21.65 11.41
N VAL A 27 -17.92 21.45 12.46
CA VAL A 27 -18.32 20.59 13.58
C VAL A 27 -19.54 21.17 14.30
N ALA A 28 -19.55 22.47 14.56
CA ALA A 28 -20.70 23.15 15.15
C ALA A 28 -21.91 23.16 14.20
N GLU A 29 -21.69 23.38 12.89
CA GLU A 29 -22.73 23.33 11.88
C GLU A 29 -23.38 21.94 11.79
N ILE A 30 -22.59 20.87 11.84
CA ILE A 30 -23.09 19.49 11.84
C ILE A 30 -23.96 19.23 13.08
N LEU A 31 -23.48 19.58 14.25
CA LEU A 31 -24.24 19.40 15.50
C LEU A 31 -25.54 20.19 15.52
N SER A 32 -25.58 21.36 14.89
CA SER A 32 -26.79 22.17 14.76
C SER A 32 -27.76 21.58 13.75
N LYS A 33 -27.31 21.31 12.52
CA LYS A 33 -28.15 20.90 11.40
C LYS A 33 -28.64 19.47 11.47
N PHE A 34 -27.77 18.56 11.94
CA PHE A 34 -28.08 17.14 12.05
C PHE A 34 -28.37 16.70 13.50
N SER A 35 -28.81 17.64 14.32
CA SER A 35 -29.12 17.38 15.72
C SER A 35 -29.99 16.13 15.92
N ALA A 36 -29.57 15.23 16.81
CA ALA A 36 -30.23 13.97 17.12
C ALA A 36 -30.11 13.57 18.62
N GLY A 37 -30.09 14.59 19.50
CA GLY A 37 -30.04 14.38 20.97
C GLY A 37 -28.63 14.34 21.53
N THR A 38 -27.75 13.53 20.98
CA THR A 38 -26.32 13.45 21.38
C THR A 38 -25.40 13.79 20.22
N PRO A 39 -24.14 14.20 20.49
CA PRO A 39 -23.14 14.37 19.46
C PRO A 39 -22.91 13.11 18.61
N GLU A 40 -22.88 11.94 19.25
CA GLU A 40 -22.72 10.66 18.56
C GLU A 40 -23.83 10.40 17.54
N GLU A 41 -25.09 10.58 17.94
CA GLU A 41 -26.24 10.38 17.05
C GLU A 41 -26.29 11.43 15.95
N SER A 42 -25.87 12.67 16.25
CA SER A 42 -25.77 13.75 15.28
C SER A 42 -24.72 13.45 14.21
N PHE A 43 -23.56 12.94 14.59
CA PHE A 43 -22.51 12.53 13.63
C PHE A 43 -22.92 11.30 12.81
N LYS A 44 -23.63 10.35 13.40
CA LYS A 44 -24.21 9.21 12.66
C LYS A 44 -25.21 9.69 11.60
N LYS A 45 -26.10 10.59 11.98
CA LYS A 45 -27.09 11.18 11.06
C LYS A 45 -26.42 11.98 9.95
N PHE A 46 -25.44 12.81 10.29
CA PHE A 46 -24.63 13.54 9.30
C PHE A 46 -23.97 12.60 8.28
N ALA A 47 -23.29 11.56 8.76
CA ALA A 47 -22.65 10.60 7.89
C ALA A 47 -23.66 9.91 6.97
N GLN A 48 -24.80 9.43 7.51
CA GLN A 48 -25.85 8.78 6.72
C GLN A 48 -26.40 9.71 5.63
N GLU A 49 -26.79 10.92 5.98
CA GLU A 49 -27.36 11.87 5.04
C GLU A 49 -26.34 12.32 3.98
N THR A 50 -25.08 12.54 4.38
CA THR A 50 -24.01 12.90 3.45
C THR A 50 -23.78 11.79 2.41
N TYR A 51 -23.70 10.53 2.82
CA TYR A 51 -23.55 9.41 1.87
C TYR A 51 -24.78 9.21 0.97
N LEU A 52 -25.95 9.57 1.45
CA LEU A 52 -27.20 9.50 0.65
C LEU A 52 -27.31 10.63 -0.37
N THR A 53 -26.77 11.82 -0.11
CA THR A 53 -27.05 13.03 -0.89
C THR A 53 -25.84 13.61 -1.63
N SER A 54 -24.62 13.37 -1.15
CA SER A 54 -23.42 13.96 -1.74
C SER A 54 -23.17 13.48 -3.18
N ASN A 55 -22.77 14.41 -4.02
CA ASN A 55 -22.31 14.13 -5.38
C ASN A 55 -21.04 13.27 -5.44
N PHE A 56 -20.29 13.21 -4.35
CA PHE A 56 -19.03 12.46 -4.27
C PHE A 56 -19.19 11.04 -3.70
N ALA A 57 -20.40 10.66 -3.28
CA ALA A 57 -20.60 9.38 -2.60
C ALA A 57 -20.70 8.16 -3.53
N THR A 58 -21.06 8.35 -4.80
CA THR A 58 -21.10 7.27 -5.80
C THR A 58 -20.60 7.75 -7.15
N LYS A 59 -20.08 6.81 -7.96
CA LYS A 59 -19.60 7.08 -9.32
C LYS A 59 -20.68 7.72 -10.18
N GLU A 60 -21.90 7.22 -10.11
CA GLU A 60 -23.03 7.69 -10.93
C GLU A 60 -23.39 9.16 -10.62
N ARG A 61 -23.44 9.51 -9.33
CA ARG A 61 -23.72 10.90 -8.92
C ARG A 61 -22.58 11.83 -9.29
N PHE A 62 -21.35 11.38 -9.12
CA PHE A 62 -20.19 12.17 -9.49
C PHE A 62 -20.15 12.45 -11.00
N LEU A 63 -20.38 11.46 -11.83
CA LEU A 63 -20.45 11.64 -13.28
C LEU A 63 -21.59 12.59 -13.68
N LYS A 64 -22.77 12.44 -13.08
CA LYS A 64 -23.90 13.36 -13.31
C LYS A 64 -23.56 14.80 -12.88
N PHE A 65 -22.89 14.98 -11.76
CA PHE A 65 -22.42 16.31 -11.34
C PHE A 65 -21.44 16.92 -12.36
N LEU A 66 -20.58 16.11 -12.98
CA LEU A 66 -19.61 16.59 -13.98
C LEU A 66 -20.28 17.02 -15.30
N GLU A 67 -21.50 16.60 -15.61
CA GLU A 67 -22.21 17.04 -16.80
C GLU A 67 -22.56 18.54 -16.74
N THR A 68 -22.92 19.03 -15.55
CA THR A 68 -23.30 20.45 -15.31
C THR A 68 -22.77 20.91 -13.96
N PRO A 69 -21.45 21.04 -13.78
CA PRO A 69 -20.87 21.41 -12.51
C PRO A 69 -21.14 22.89 -12.22
N THR A 70 -21.66 23.19 -11.04
CA THR A 70 -21.84 24.57 -10.58
C THR A 70 -21.14 24.78 -9.25
N TYR A 71 -20.66 26.00 -9.02
CA TYR A 71 -20.04 26.37 -7.75
C TYR A 71 -21.04 26.23 -6.59
N GLU A 72 -22.30 26.54 -6.82
CA GLU A 72 -23.35 26.41 -5.83
C GLU A 72 -23.61 24.95 -5.43
N ALA A 73 -23.73 24.03 -6.40
CA ALA A 73 -23.90 22.60 -6.14
C ALA A 73 -22.69 22.03 -5.37
N LEU A 74 -21.48 22.49 -5.70
CA LEU A 74 -20.27 22.09 -5.02
C LEU A 74 -20.25 22.58 -3.56
N THR A 75 -20.48 23.88 -3.34
CA THR A 75 -20.40 24.49 -2.00
C THR A 75 -21.55 24.12 -1.08
N ASN A 76 -22.67 23.64 -1.61
CA ASN A 76 -23.77 23.10 -0.83
C ASN A 76 -23.63 21.63 -0.48
N ASP A 77 -22.70 20.90 -1.12
CA ASP A 77 -22.42 19.49 -0.83
C ASP A 77 -21.74 19.33 0.53
N TRP A 78 -22.30 18.48 1.40
CA TRP A 78 -21.80 18.32 2.75
C TRP A 78 -20.44 17.61 2.84
N ALA A 79 -20.12 16.72 1.92
CA ALA A 79 -18.78 16.12 1.88
C ALA A 79 -17.72 17.17 1.51
N TYR A 80 -18.04 18.06 0.57
CA TYR A 80 -17.18 19.19 0.21
C TYR A 80 -17.01 20.19 1.37
N LYS A 81 -18.12 20.62 2.01
CA LYS A 81 -18.08 21.51 3.18
C LYS A 81 -17.23 20.95 4.30
N TYR A 82 -17.44 19.68 4.63
CA TYR A 82 -16.67 18.95 5.63
C TYR A 82 -15.17 18.99 5.32
N PHE A 83 -14.79 18.54 4.14
CA PHE A 83 -13.39 18.54 3.71
C PHE A 83 -12.78 19.95 3.73
N GLN A 84 -13.44 20.94 3.16
CA GLN A 84 -12.90 22.30 3.06
C GLN A 84 -12.74 22.95 4.44
N SER A 85 -13.66 22.72 5.37
CA SER A 85 -13.59 23.29 6.70
C SER A 85 -12.43 22.71 7.51
N PHE A 86 -12.22 21.38 7.44
CA PHE A 86 -11.05 20.74 8.06
C PHE A 86 -9.75 21.22 7.42
N ARG A 87 -9.69 21.27 6.08
CA ARG A 87 -8.53 21.76 5.34
C ARG A 87 -8.20 23.21 5.70
N LYS A 88 -9.19 24.10 5.72
CA LYS A 88 -9.02 25.52 6.11
C LYS A 88 -8.50 25.61 7.54
N ASN A 89 -9.09 24.88 8.48
CA ASN A 89 -8.66 24.85 9.86
C ASN A 89 -7.19 24.41 10.00
N TYR A 90 -6.79 23.36 9.29
CA TYR A 90 -5.40 22.90 9.25
C TYR A 90 -4.45 23.96 8.69
N ILE A 91 -4.76 24.55 7.53
CA ILE A 91 -3.91 25.55 6.88
C ILE A 91 -3.76 26.79 7.76
N THR A 92 -4.84 27.26 8.38
CA THR A 92 -4.82 28.52 9.15
C THR A 92 -4.21 28.36 10.53
N LYS A 93 -4.39 27.20 11.18
CA LYS A 93 -3.96 27.01 12.56
C LYS A 93 -2.68 26.21 12.72
N TYR A 94 -2.40 25.25 11.82
CA TYR A 94 -1.36 24.24 12.06
C TYR A 94 -0.25 24.18 11.02
N SER A 95 -0.53 24.45 9.75
CA SER A 95 0.44 24.19 8.67
C SER A 95 1.78 24.90 8.88
N LYS A 96 1.75 26.13 9.39
CA LYS A 96 2.98 26.88 9.69
C LYS A 96 3.82 26.19 10.77
N PHE A 97 3.20 25.75 11.85
CA PHE A 97 3.92 25.04 12.93
C PHE A 97 4.52 23.73 12.45
N VAL A 98 3.77 22.98 11.62
CA VAL A 98 4.27 21.74 11.01
C VAL A 98 5.47 22.01 10.12
N THR A 99 5.40 23.04 9.27
CA THR A 99 6.50 23.42 8.38
C THR A 99 7.72 23.86 9.18
N ASP A 100 7.54 24.76 10.16
CA ASP A 100 8.63 25.25 11.01
C ASP A 100 9.29 24.09 11.77
N PHE A 101 8.50 23.16 12.30
CA PHE A 101 9.02 21.95 12.97
C PHE A 101 9.81 21.07 12.00
N GLN A 102 9.28 20.81 10.79
CA GLN A 102 9.96 19.98 9.80
C GLN A 102 11.33 20.57 9.38
N GLU A 103 11.45 21.89 9.26
CA GLU A 103 12.73 22.52 8.96
C GLU A 103 13.75 22.32 10.08
N VAL A 104 13.32 22.49 11.32
CA VAL A 104 14.15 22.27 12.50
C VAL A 104 14.53 20.80 12.64
N ASP A 105 13.56 19.91 12.54
CA ASP A 105 13.75 18.46 12.61
C ASP A 105 14.73 17.99 11.54
N LYS A 106 14.55 18.38 10.28
CA LYS A 106 15.44 18.04 9.16
C LYS A 106 16.90 18.40 9.44
N LYS A 107 17.14 19.52 10.13
CA LYS A 107 18.48 19.94 10.50
C LYS A 107 19.05 19.10 11.65
N PHE A 108 18.30 18.92 12.71
CA PHE A 108 18.79 18.26 13.91
C PHE A 108 18.84 16.74 13.79
N SER A 109 17.91 16.13 13.06
CA SER A 109 17.94 14.70 12.75
C SER A 109 19.22 14.30 12.01
N ARG A 110 19.68 15.12 11.06
CA ARG A 110 20.98 14.88 10.38
C ARG A 110 22.17 14.91 11.35
N ILE A 111 22.19 15.87 12.28
CA ILE A 111 23.25 15.97 13.28
C ILE A 111 23.19 14.78 14.24
N TYR A 112 21.98 14.41 14.66
CA TYR A 112 21.72 13.26 15.54
C TYR A 112 22.20 11.95 14.92
N ILE A 113 21.80 11.66 13.67
CA ILE A 113 22.24 10.47 12.95
C ILE A 113 23.74 10.47 12.73
N LYS A 114 24.36 11.61 12.43
CA LYS A 114 25.83 11.73 12.35
C LYS A 114 26.48 11.34 13.66
N GLY A 115 25.97 11.85 14.79
CA GLY A 115 26.47 11.50 16.12
C GLY A 115 26.36 10.01 16.42
N LEU A 116 25.21 9.39 16.10
CA LEU A 116 25.03 7.95 16.27
C LEU A 116 26.00 7.13 15.41
N SER A 117 26.27 7.56 14.17
CA SER A 117 27.23 6.91 13.27
C SER A 117 28.67 7.01 13.79
N GLU A 118 29.04 8.15 14.38
CA GLU A 118 30.35 8.33 15.00
C GLU A 118 30.51 7.51 16.29
N MET A 119 29.42 7.36 17.07
CA MET A 119 29.42 6.52 18.29
C MET A 119 29.52 5.03 17.97
N ASN A 120 28.93 4.58 16.88
CA ASN A 120 28.87 3.17 16.46
C ASN A 120 29.30 3.00 15.00
N PRO A 121 30.61 3.09 14.67
CA PRO A 121 31.08 3.02 13.28
C PRO A 121 30.77 1.70 12.55
N SER A 122 30.49 0.62 13.30
CA SER A 122 30.11 -0.68 12.76
C SER A 122 28.61 -0.81 12.46
N TRP A 123 27.81 0.14 12.90
CA TRP A 123 26.38 0.15 12.63
C TRP A 123 26.10 0.66 11.23
N VAL A 124 25.65 -0.24 10.37
CA VAL A 124 25.23 0.12 9.01
C VAL A 124 23.86 0.78 9.07
N GLN A 125 23.82 2.07 8.82
CA GLN A 125 22.59 2.86 8.72
C GLN A 125 22.28 3.15 7.25
N TYR A 126 21.04 3.01 6.88
CA TYR A 126 20.53 3.33 5.55
C TYR A 126 19.21 4.11 5.67
N PRO A 127 18.91 5.02 4.74
CA PRO A 127 17.69 5.81 4.81
C PRO A 127 16.46 4.99 4.40
N ASP A 128 15.32 5.32 5.00
CA ASP A 128 14.02 4.93 4.48
C ASP A 128 13.74 5.53 3.09
N ALA A 129 12.64 5.10 2.46
CA ALA A 129 12.21 5.62 1.17
C ALA A 129 11.98 7.14 1.24
N ASN A 130 12.72 7.90 0.45
CA ASN A 130 12.73 9.36 0.43
C ASN A 130 12.68 9.95 -0.97
N SER A 131 12.17 9.19 -1.95
CA SER A 131 12.09 9.54 -3.38
C SER A 131 13.45 9.74 -4.06
N THR A 132 14.54 9.21 -3.48
CA THR A 132 15.86 9.14 -4.14
C THR A 132 16.17 7.71 -4.56
N LEU A 133 17.07 7.56 -5.54
CA LEU A 133 17.55 6.24 -5.94
C LEU A 133 18.36 5.63 -4.78
N ARG A 134 17.98 4.42 -4.37
CA ARG A 134 18.63 3.63 -3.33
C ARG A 134 18.83 2.21 -3.82
N VAL A 135 19.90 1.59 -3.39
CA VAL A 135 20.20 0.19 -3.69
C VAL A 135 20.15 -0.60 -2.39
N SER A 136 19.25 -1.58 -2.33
CA SER A 136 19.23 -2.62 -1.30
C SER A 136 19.80 -3.89 -1.92
N TYR A 137 20.62 -4.65 -1.18
CA TYR A 137 21.25 -5.85 -1.70
C TYR A 137 21.22 -7.02 -0.71
N GLY A 138 21.20 -8.22 -1.24
CA GLY A 138 21.15 -9.46 -0.47
C GLY A 138 21.25 -10.67 -1.37
N ASN A 139 20.88 -11.81 -0.83
CA ASN A 139 20.90 -13.11 -1.52
C ASN A 139 19.50 -13.73 -1.50
N VAL A 140 19.20 -14.54 -2.50
CA VAL A 140 18.07 -15.47 -2.45
C VAL A 140 18.36 -16.49 -1.35
N GLN A 141 17.46 -16.64 -0.39
CA GLN A 141 17.70 -17.46 0.78
C GLN A 141 16.43 -17.97 1.43
N ASP A 142 16.40 -19.27 1.73
CA ASP A 142 15.43 -19.92 2.60
C ASP A 142 15.50 -19.38 4.03
N TYR A 143 14.52 -19.73 4.88
CA TYR A 143 14.62 -19.47 6.31
C TYR A 143 13.75 -20.42 7.14
N ASP A 144 14.12 -20.54 8.41
CA ASP A 144 13.41 -21.33 9.40
C ASP A 144 12.73 -20.38 10.40
N PRO A 145 11.41 -20.12 10.29
CA PRO A 145 10.71 -19.18 11.17
C PRO A 145 10.62 -19.70 12.61
N ARG A 146 10.62 -21.02 12.77
CA ARG A 146 10.55 -21.72 14.09
C ARG A 146 11.02 -23.16 13.93
N ASP A 147 11.21 -23.82 15.05
CA ASP A 147 11.56 -25.25 15.08
C ASP A 147 10.56 -26.10 14.28
N GLY A 148 11.07 -27.01 13.47
CA GLY A 148 10.28 -27.92 12.64
C GLY A 148 9.62 -27.28 11.39
N VAL A 149 9.88 -26.01 11.08
CA VAL A 149 9.34 -25.31 9.89
C VAL A 149 10.46 -24.73 9.06
N HIS A 150 10.50 -25.13 7.78
CA HIS A 150 11.41 -24.60 6.77
C HIS A 150 10.64 -23.99 5.62
N TYR A 151 10.85 -22.72 5.31
CA TYR A 151 10.30 -22.04 4.14
C TYR A 151 11.35 -21.96 3.02
N LYS A 152 11.01 -22.60 1.90
CA LYS A 152 11.83 -22.55 0.69
C LYS A 152 11.84 -21.13 0.11
N TYR A 153 12.93 -20.81 -0.58
CA TYR A 153 13.10 -19.49 -1.17
C TYR A 153 12.13 -19.19 -2.31
N LYS A 154 11.44 -20.19 -2.89
CA LYS A 154 10.53 -19.99 -4.04
C LYS A 154 9.16 -20.63 -3.82
N THR A 155 8.16 -20.06 -4.52
CA THR A 155 6.84 -20.64 -4.73
C THR A 155 6.58 -20.81 -6.22
N THR A 156 5.66 -21.70 -6.61
CA THR A 156 5.41 -22.06 -8.02
C THR A 156 3.92 -21.98 -8.38
N LEU A 157 3.57 -22.14 -9.66
CA LEU A 157 2.18 -22.21 -10.13
C LEU A 157 1.40 -23.32 -9.42
N THR A 158 2.04 -24.45 -9.11
CA THR A 158 1.40 -25.51 -8.32
C THR A 158 0.83 -24.96 -7.02
N GLY A 159 1.56 -24.09 -6.29
CA GLY A 159 1.06 -23.48 -5.06
C GLY A 159 -0.12 -22.50 -5.28
N ILE A 160 -0.24 -21.88 -6.45
CA ILE A 160 -1.43 -21.09 -6.81
C ILE A 160 -2.64 -22.02 -6.99
N ILE A 161 -2.45 -23.12 -7.69
CA ILE A 161 -3.54 -24.11 -7.95
C ILE A 161 -4.00 -24.78 -6.66
N GLU A 162 -3.10 -25.07 -5.72
CA GLU A 162 -3.46 -25.62 -4.41
C GLU A 162 -4.35 -24.68 -3.59
N LYS A 163 -4.26 -23.38 -3.81
CA LYS A 163 -5.10 -22.35 -3.16
C LYS A 163 -6.38 -22.05 -3.94
N TYR A 164 -6.52 -22.53 -5.17
CA TYR A 164 -7.66 -22.22 -6.03
C TYR A 164 -8.98 -22.57 -5.37
N LYS A 165 -9.90 -21.62 -5.39
CA LYS A 165 -11.24 -21.76 -4.84
C LYS A 165 -12.23 -20.99 -5.72
N PRO A 166 -13.10 -21.73 -6.46
CA PRO A 166 -14.04 -21.09 -7.39
C PRO A 166 -14.93 -20.05 -6.71
N LYS A 167 -15.08 -18.89 -7.35
CA LYS A 167 -15.89 -17.75 -6.88
C LYS A 167 -15.41 -17.11 -5.58
N ASP A 168 -14.24 -17.44 -5.10
CA ASP A 168 -13.63 -16.75 -3.97
C ASP A 168 -13.03 -15.42 -4.43
N TYR A 169 -13.15 -14.38 -3.64
CA TYR A 169 -12.66 -13.06 -4.00
C TYR A 169 -11.13 -13.01 -4.23
N GLU A 170 -10.37 -13.79 -3.47
CA GLU A 170 -8.90 -13.77 -3.50
C GLU A 170 -8.31 -14.96 -4.30
N PHE A 171 -9.01 -16.11 -4.31
CA PHE A 171 -8.44 -17.39 -4.77
C PHE A 171 -9.13 -17.95 -6.02
N ASP A 172 -10.05 -17.21 -6.65
CA ASP A 172 -10.59 -17.60 -7.93
C ASP A 172 -9.59 -17.35 -9.06
N LEU A 173 -9.60 -18.23 -10.07
CA LEU A 173 -8.68 -18.14 -11.20
C LEU A 173 -9.48 -18.15 -12.52
N PRO A 174 -9.04 -17.41 -13.54
CA PRO A 174 -9.63 -17.47 -14.85
C PRO A 174 -9.52 -18.88 -15.45
N GLN A 175 -10.54 -19.31 -16.19
CA GLN A 175 -10.60 -20.64 -16.78
C GLN A 175 -9.40 -20.94 -17.68
N ASN A 176 -8.97 -19.99 -18.50
CA ASN A 176 -7.79 -20.13 -19.36
C ASN A 176 -6.48 -20.34 -18.54
N PHE A 177 -6.35 -19.74 -17.37
CA PHE A 177 -5.22 -19.99 -16.49
C PHE A 177 -5.18 -21.47 -16.03
N LEU A 178 -6.32 -22.01 -15.62
CA LEU A 178 -6.45 -23.40 -15.19
C LEU A 178 -6.12 -24.37 -16.34
N GLU A 179 -6.55 -24.07 -17.58
CA GLU A 179 -6.26 -24.87 -18.76
C GLU A 179 -4.78 -24.84 -19.13
N LEU A 180 -4.13 -23.68 -19.09
CA LEU A 180 -2.69 -23.54 -19.29
C LEU A 180 -1.89 -24.38 -18.30
N TYR A 181 -2.24 -24.33 -17.02
CA TYR A 181 -1.60 -25.15 -15.99
C TYR A 181 -1.83 -26.64 -16.22
N LYS A 182 -3.07 -27.06 -16.48
CA LYS A 182 -3.43 -28.47 -16.74
C LYS A 182 -2.65 -29.05 -17.91
N ASN A 183 -2.46 -28.26 -18.97
CA ASN A 183 -1.73 -28.66 -20.17
C ASN A 183 -0.22 -28.50 -20.05
N LYS A 184 0.27 -28.00 -18.90
CA LYS A 184 1.70 -27.66 -18.67
C LYS A 184 2.27 -26.74 -19.75
N ASP A 185 1.43 -25.81 -20.24
CA ASP A 185 1.86 -24.84 -21.25
C ASP A 185 2.67 -23.71 -20.58
N PHE A 186 3.83 -24.08 -20.10
CA PHE A 186 4.75 -23.16 -19.42
C PHE A 186 5.76 -22.51 -20.37
N GLY A 187 5.89 -23.03 -21.58
CA GLY A 187 6.82 -22.49 -22.58
C GLY A 187 8.25 -22.39 -22.10
N GLN A 188 8.88 -21.26 -22.39
CA GLN A 188 10.27 -20.99 -22.01
C GLN A 188 10.43 -20.55 -20.54
N TYR A 189 9.35 -20.45 -19.77
CA TYR A 189 9.34 -19.92 -18.40
C TYR A 189 9.41 -21.00 -17.32
N ALA A 190 9.35 -22.27 -17.69
CA ALA A 190 9.54 -23.38 -16.77
C ALA A 190 10.95 -23.34 -16.17
N ASP A 191 11.04 -23.60 -14.86
CA ASP A 191 12.31 -23.80 -14.18
C ASP A 191 12.81 -25.25 -14.31
N SER A 192 13.94 -25.57 -13.66
CA SER A 192 14.51 -26.91 -13.67
C SER A 192 13.62 -27.98 -13.06
N ASP A 193 12.64 -27.61 -12.24
CA ASP A 193 11.71 -28.54 -11.60
C ASP A 193 10.47 -28.81 -12.49
N GLY A 194 10.40 -28.17 -13.65
CA GLY A 194 9.31 -28.31 -14.62
C GLY A 194 8.04 -27.57 -14.24
N ASP A 195 8.14 -26.54 -13.41
CA ASP A 195 7.05 -25.65 -13.04
C ASP A 195 7.49 -24.19 -13.29
N VAL A 196 6.62 -23.21 -13.16
CA VAL A 196 6.96 -21.80 -13.25
C VAL A 196 7.12 -21.24 -11.83
N THR A 197 8.27 -20.68 -11.54
CA THR A 197 8.48 -19.97 -10.27
C THR A 197 7.65 -18.68 -10.26
N VAL A 198 6.78 -18.52 -9.27
CA VAL A 198 5.88 -17.38 -9.11
C VAL A 198 6.52 -16.26 -8.31
N GLY A 199 7.19 -16.61 -7.25
CA GLY A 199 7.87 -15.67 -6.38
C GLY A 199 9.05 -16.29 -5.69
N PHE A 200 9.96 -15.43 -5.22
CA PHE A 200 11.13 -15.83 -4.45
C PHE A 200 11.41 -14.82 -3.34
N ILE A 201 12.15 -15.25 -2.33
CA ILE A 201 12.51 -14.41 -1.19
C ILE A 201 14.00 -14.13 -1.14
N THR A 202 14.33 -12.92 -0.67
CA THR A 202 15.71 -12.44 -0.51
C THR A 202 15.92 -11.84 0.87
N ASN A 203 17.15 -11.85 1.36
CA ASN A 203 17.48 -11.39 2.72
C ASN A 203 17.90 -9.92 2.81
N ASN A 204 17.65 -9.13 1.78
CA ASN A 204 17.83 -7.67 1.83
C ASN A 204 16.66 -6.99 2.55
N ASP A 205 16.93 -5.81 3.10
CA ASP A 205 15.90 -5.00 3.72
C ASP A 205 15.12 -4.20 2.67
N ILE A 206 13.82 -4.06 2.91
CA ILE A 206 12.91 -3.19 2.17
C ILE A 206 11.99 -2.45 3.15
N THR A 207 11.47 -1.33 2.72
CA THR A 207 10.48 -0.54 3.45
C THR A 207 9.42 0.01 2.48
N GLY A 208 8.40 0.69 2.98
CA GLY A 208 7.39 1.34 2.14
C GLY A 208 8.03 2.21 1.06
N GLY A 209 7.56 2.08 -0.19
CA GLY A 209 8.12 2.71 -1.38
C GLY A 209 9.01 1.80 -2.26
N ASN A 210 9.42 0.63 -1.76
CA ASN A 210 10.13 -0.36 -2.57
C ASN A 210 9.20 -1.20 -3.46
N SER A 211 7.89 -1.18 -3.23
CA SER A 211 6.91 -1.95 -4.00
C SER A 211 7.00 -1.63 -5.50
N GLY A 212 7.14 -2.68 -6.34
CA GLY A 212 7.34 -2.57 -7.78
C GLY A 212 8.77 -2.24 -8.23
N SER A 213 9.72 -2.11 -7.30
CA SER A 213 11.13 -1.87 -7.64
C SER A 213 11.74 -3.07 -8.37
N PRO A 214 12.61 -2.84 -9.37
CA PRO A 214 13.26 -3.92 -10.10
C PRO A 214 14.25 -4.67 -9.20
N VAL A 215 14.19 -6.00 -9.24
CA VAL A 215 15.17 -6.88 -8.64
C VAL A 215 16.13 -7.35 -9.73
N LEU A 216 17.41 -7.03 -9.55
CA LEU A 216 18.44 -7.30 -10.54
C LEU A 216 19.41 -8.34 -10.01
N ASN A 217 19.91 -9.20 -10.90
CA ASN A 217 21.04 -10.08 -10.55
C ASN A 217 22.39 -9.33 -10.66
N ALA A 218 23.49 -10.00 -10.36
CA ALA A 218 24.83 -9.42 -10.41
C ALA A 218 25.28 -8.93 -11.81
N LYS A 219 24.57 -9.33 -12.88
CA LYS A 219 24.81 -8.87 -14.25
C LYS A 219 23.95 -7.69 -14.63
N GLY A 220 23.06 -7.21 -13.74
CA GLY A 220 22.11 -6.16 -14.03
C GLY A 220 20.87 -6.61 -14.83
N GLU A 221 20.62 -7.91 -14.90
CA GLU A 221 19.46 -8.49 -15.56
C GLU A 221 18.28 -8.48 -14.60
N LEU A 222 17.09 -8.08 -15.09
CA LEU A 222 15.84 -8.09 -14.31
C LEU A 222 15.42 -9.53 -14.05
N ILE A 223 15.34 -9.90 -12.77
CA ILE A 223 14.92 -11.24 -12.32
C ILE A 223 13.59 -11.24 -11.56
N GLY A 224 13.11 -10.08 -11.15
CA GLY A 224 11.84 -9.95 -10.44
C GLY A 224 11.47 -8.53 -10.11
N LEU A 225 10.35 -8.38 -9.39
CA LEU A 225 9.89 -7.11 -8.84
C LEU A 225 9.64 -7.30 -7.34
N ALA A 226 10.21 -6.43 -6.52
CA ALA A 226 9.95 -6.43 -5.08
C ALA A 226 8.51 -5.97 -4.80
N PHE A 227 7.81 -6.63 -3.87
CA PHE A 227 6.46 -6.21 -3.57
C PHE A 227 6.06 -6.23 -2.09
N ASP A 228 6.67 -7.07 -1.23
CA ASP A 228 6.29 -7.13 0.18
C ASP A 228 7.40 -7.67 1.08
N GLY A 229 7.21 -7.57 2.39
CA GLY A 229 7.96 -8.31 3.40
C GLY A 229 7.24 -9.60 3.80
N ASN A 230 8.00 -10.59 4.27
CA ASN A 230 7.39 -11.79 4.86
C ASN A 230 6.71 -11.47 6.20
N TRP A 231 5.91 -12.39 6.71
CA TRP A 231 5.15 -12.20 7.95
C TRP A 231 6.05 -11.83 9.14
N GLU A 232 7.21 -12.48 9.25
CA GLU A 232 8.18 -12.24 10.31
C GLU A 232 8.92 -10.90 10.19
N ALA A 233 8.74 -10.19 9.07
CA ALA A 233 9.32 -8.87 8.85
C ALA A 233 8.50 -7.71 9.43
N MET A 234 7.34 -7.96 10.05
CA MET A 234 6.42 -6.92 10.53
C MET A 234 7.05 -5.90 11.49
N SER A 235 8.04 -6.30 12.28
CA SER A 235 8.80 -5.41 13.17
C SER A 235 10.05 -4.82 12.50
N GLY A 236 10.22 -5.04 11.21
CA GLY A 236 11.45 -4.72 10.49
C GLY A 236 11.80 -3.24 10.41
N ASP A 237 10.80 -2.36 10.48
CA ASP A 237 11.01 -0.90 10.51
C ASP A 237 11.62 -0.42 11.84
N ILE A 238 11.52 -1.24 12.90
CA ILE A 238 12.14 -0.97 14.21
C ILE A 238 13.48 -1.66 14.32
N VAL A 239 13.55 -2.96 13.99
CA VAL A 239 14.77 -3.78 14.06
C VAL A 239 14.83 -4.73 12.87
N PHE A 240 15.89 -4.63 12.06
CA PHE A 240 16.15 -5.55 10.97
C PHE A 240 16.81 -6.83 11.49
N ASP A 241 16.08 -7.95 11.49
CA ASP A 241 16.62 -9.27 11.84
C ASP A 241 16.90 -10.08 10.57
N LYS A 242 18.18 -10.22 10.22
CA LYS A 242 18.65 -11.00 9.06
C LYS A 242 18.23 -12.46 9.09
N LYS A 243 17.94 -13.03 10.26
CA LYS A 243 17.55 -14.43 10.41
C LYS A 243 16.14 -14.66 9.84
N TYR A 244 15.23 -13.74 10.09
CA TYR A 244 13.80 -13.95 9.80
C TYR A 244 13.25 -13.02 8.72
N LYS A 245 13.79 -11.79 8.60
CA LYS A 245 13.26 -10.82 7.64
C LYS A 245 13.62 -11.20 6.20
N ARG A 246 12.62 -11.25 5.33
CA ARG A 246 12.77 -11.49 3.89
C ARG A 246 11.97 -10.47 3.09
N CYS A 247 12.55 -10.05 1.98
CA CYS A 247 11.84 -9.38 0.91
C CYS A 247 11.17 -10.44 0.02
N ILE A 248 9.91 -10.27 -0.29
CA ILE A 248 9.16 -11.10 -1.22
C ILE A 248 9.17 -10.43 -2.59
N ASN A 249 9.57 -11.20 -3.60
CA ASN A 249 9.68 -10.73 -4.98
C ASN A 249 8.82 -11.61 -5.89
N VAL A 250 8.10 -11.01 -6.82
CA VAL A 250 7.49 -11.77 -7.91
C VAL A 250 8.58 -12.11 -8.92
N ASP A 251 8.61 -13.36 -9.40
CA ASP A 251 9.58 -13.80 -10.39
C ASP A 251 9.24 -13.26 -11.77
N ILE A 252 10.21 -12.73 -12.49
CA ILE A 252 9.99 -12.14 -13.83
C ILE A 252 9.49 -13.18 -14.83
N ARG A 253 9.83 -14.45 -14.66
CA ARG A 253 9.34 -15.54 -15.54
C ARG A 253 7.84 -15.72 -15.43
N TYR A 254 7.29 -15.63 -14.20
CA TYR A 254 5.85 -15.66 -13.98
C TYR A 254 5.16 -14.43 -14.60
N VAL A 255 5.72 -13.25 -14.42
CA VAL A 255 5.18 -12.02 -15.01
C VAL A 255 5.13 -12.14 -16.54
N LEU A 256 6.21 -12.58 -17.17
CA LEU A 256 6.29 -12.75 -18.61
C LEU A 256 5.37 -13.88 -19.12
N TRP A 257 5.26 -14.97 -18.36
CA TRP A 257 4.32 -16.05 -18.67
C TRP A 257 2.87 -15.55 -18.67
N CYS A 258 2.49 -14.78 -17.65
CA CYS A 258 1.16 -14.17 -17.60
C CYS A 258 0.93 -13.22 -18.78
N ILE A 259 1.88 -12.36 -19.09
CA ILE A 259 1.76 -11.44 -20.24
C ILE A 259 1.61 -12.21 -21.54
N GLU A 260 2.47 -13.18 -21.81
CA GLU A 260 2.45 -13.93 -23.06
C GLU A 260 1.18 -14.79 -23.23
N LYS A 261 0.79 -15.51 -22.17
CA LYS A 261 -0.28 -16.51 -22.25
C LYS A 261 -1.68 -15.95 -22.02
N LEU A 262 -1.80 -14.81 -21.33
CA LEU A 262 -3.10 -14.23 -20.96
C LEU A 262 -3.48 -13.00 -21.81
N GLY A 263 -2.74 -12.65 -22.84
CA GLY A 263 -3.20 -11.68 -23.84
C GLY A 263 -2.23 -10.56 -24.24
N GLY A 264 -0.98 -10.58 -23.76
CA GLY A 264 0.03 -9.55 -24.06
C GLY A 264 1.23 -10.05 -24.88
N SER A 265 1.06 -11.08 -25.72
CA SER A 265 2.18 -11.74 -26.42
C SER A 265 3.06 -10.80 -27.25
N ASP A 266 2.51 -9.72 -27.79
CA ASP A 266 3.27 -8.77 -28.60
C ASP A 266 4.26 -7.94 -27.77
N LEU A 267 3.91 -7.63 -26.52
CA LEU A 267 4.81 -6.93 -25.61
C LEU A 267 6.07 -7.75 -25.32
N VAL A 268 5.95 -9.06 -25.15
CA VAL A 268 7.09 -9.94 -24.88
C VAL A 268 8.10 -9.94 -26.03
N LYS A 269 7.65 -9.75 -27.27
CA LYS A 269 8.52 -9.68 -28.45
C LYS A 269 9.41 -8.42 -28.47
N GLU A 270 9.02 -7.36 -27.76
CA GLU A 270 9.79 -6.13 -27.62
C GLU A 270 10.91 -6.23 -26.58
N LEU A 271 10.87 -7.26 -25.74
CA LEU A 271 11.81 -7.45 -24.63
C LEU A 271 12.99 -8.33 -25.03
N LYS A 272 14.17 -7.99 -24.55
CA LYS A 272 15.36 -8.84 -24.66
C LYS A 272 15.35 -9.84 -23.49
N ILE A 273 14.88 -11.05 -23.77
CA ILE A 273 14.91 -12.15 -22.78
C ILE A 273 16.30 -12.78 -22.79
N VAL A 274 16.90 -12.87 -21.61
CA VAL A 274 18.19 -13.53 -21.36
C VAL A 274 17.91 -14.89 -20.71
N LYS A 275 18.56 -15.95 -21.23
CA LYS A 275 18.44 -17.32 -20.73
C LYS A 275 19.61 -17.71 -19.84
#